data_af78438f47569c1a1aa4fbcb42353212
#
_entry.id   af78438f47569c1a1aa4fbcb42353212
#
_cell.length_a   1.000
_cell.length_b   1.000
_cell.length_c   1.000
_cell.angle_alpha   90.00
_cell.angle_beta   90.00
_cell.angle_gamma   90.00
#
_symmetry.space_group_name_H-M   'P 1'
#
loop_
_entity.id
_entity.type
_entity.pdbx_description
1 polymer ?
#
loop_
_entity_poly.entity_id
_entity_poly.type
_entity_poly.pdbx_seq_one_letter_code
_entity_poly.pdbx_strand_id
1 'polypeptide(L)'
;GFRYMGVPQYILTDNMKSVVIRRDQDGHPLWQKDYEQFMRTVGFQTKLCKPRHPFTKGKVERLVRFVKDNFLAGRSFWNVTDLNLSALDWCDEQNTTFHRGLGIPQDIHRERCGSVVTKLNDSPELLLYLCPERRISFDGFVNYEGRRFGVPYAYGGKTARVMRNGSCLYIYSADMARLLATH
;
A
#
# COMPACT_ATOMS: atom_id res chain seq x y z
N GLY A 1 4.04 2.66 2.43
CA GLY A 1 4.74 1.47 2.90
C GLY A 1 6.14 1.37 2.30
N PHE A 2 6.31 0.91 1.07
CA PHE A 2 7.63 0.62 0.45
C PHE A 2 8.57 1.82 0.32
N ARG A 3 8.06 3.04 0.11
CA ARG A 3 8.90 4.26 0.11
C ARG A 3 9.51 4.55 1.48
N TYR A 4 8.80 4.21 2.54
CA TYR A 4 9.23 4.44 3.92
C TYR A 4 10.11 3.30 4.45
N MET A 5 9.68 2.06 4.23
CA MET A 5 10.33 0.87 4.81
C MET A 5 11.37 0.22 3.89
N GLY A 6 11.42 0.60 2.61
CA GLY A 6 12.11 -0.15 1.57
C GLY A 6 11.31 -1.35 1.09
N VAL A 7 11.85 -2.05 0.09
CA VAL A 7 11.28 -3.26 -0.50
C VAL A 7 11.97 -4.48 0.10
N PRO A 8 11.27 -5.28 0.91
CA PRO A 8 11.85 -6.51 1.47
C PRO A 8 11.93 -7.59 0.39
N GLN A 9 12.85 -8.52 0.54
CA GLN A 9 12.95 -9.68 -0.36
C GLN A 9 11.68 -10.54 -0.33
N TYR A 10 11.07 -10.70 0.86
CA TYR A 10 9.88 -11.53 1.06
C TYR A 10 8.81 -10.81 1.86
N ILE A 11 7.56 -10.95 1.41
CA ILE A 11 6.37 -10.54 2.15
C ILE A 11 5.57 -11.78 2.54
N LEU A 12 5.24 -11.90 3.82
CA LEU A 12 4.36 -12.95 4.31
C LEU A 12 2.91 -12.46 4.31
N THR A 13 2.02 -13.18 3.63
CA THR A 13 0.59 -12.86 3.59
C THR A 13 -0.27 -14.09 3.83
N ASP A 14 -1.53 -13.89 4.15
CA ASP A 14 -2.53 -14.96 4.22
C ASP A 14 -3.03 -15.34 2.81
N ASN A 15 -3.87 -16.38 2.76
CA ASN A 15 -4.39 -16.90 1.49
C ASN A 15 -5.62 -16.11 1.01
N MET A 16 -5.53 -14.78 0.95
CA MET A 16 -6.62 -13.93 0.43
C MET A 16 -6.84 -14.17 -1.06
N LYS A 17 -8.10 -14.18 -1.51
CA LYS A 17 -8.46 -14.34 -2.93
C LYS A 17 -7.93 -13.21 -3.84
N SER A 18 -7.66 -12.05 -3.27
CA SER A 18 -7.01 -10.93 -3.96
C SER A 18 -5.51 -11.14 -4.22
N VAL A 19 -4.89 -12.10 -3.55
CA VAL A 19 -3.47 -12.44 -3.64
C VAL A 19 -3.28 -13.76 -4.37
N VAL A 20 -4.01 -14.81 -3.97
CA VAL A 20 -3.87 -16.15 -4.52
C VAL A 20 -5.26 -16.72 -4.89
N ILE A 21 -5.38 -17.22 -6.12
CA ILE A 21 -6.62 -17.80 -6.62
C ILE A 21 -6.84 -19.18 -6.01
N ARG A 22 -5.81 -20.03 -6.11
CA ARG A 22 -5.78 -21.41 -5.59
C ARG A 22 -4.36 -21.92 -5.53
N ARG A 23 -4.16 -23.10 -5.00
CA ARG A 23 -2.92 -23.89 -5.16
C ARG A 23 -3.13 -24.94 -6.26
N ASP A 24 -2.06 -25.22 -6.99
CA ASP A 24 -2.04 -26.34 -7.95
C ASP A 24 -1.90 -27.69 -7.22
N GLN A 25 -1.77 -28.77 -8.00
CA GLN A 25 -1.63 -30.15 -7.49
C GLN A 25 -0.34 -30.35 -6.69
N ASP A 26 0.71 -29.57 -7.01
CA ASP A 26 2.02 -29.61 -6.34
C ASP A 26 2.09 -28.66 -5.14
N GLY A 27 0.99 -27.95 -4.84
CA GLY A 27 0.90 -27.00 -3.73
C GLY A 27 1.45 -25.60 -4.03
N HIS A 28 1.87 -25.33 -5.27
CA HIS A 28 2.32 -23.99 -5.66
C HIS A 28 1.15 -23.02 -5.79
N PRO A 29 1.35 -21.76 -5.41
CA PRO A 29 0.29 -20.76 -5.52
C PRO A 29 0.06 -20.34 -6.96
N LEU A 30 -1.20 -20.35 -7.41
CA LEU A 30 -1.66 -19.66 -8.59
C LEU A 30 -2.05 -18.24 -8.18
N TRP A 31 -1.20 -17.29 -8.53
CA TRP A 31 -1.37 -15.91 -8.12
C TRP A 31 -2.50 -15.22 -8.86
N GLN A 32 -3.14 -14.24 -8.20
CA GLN A 32 -3.98 -13.27 -8.88
C GLN A 32 -3.09 -12.44 -9.83
N LYS A 33 -3.52 -12.29 -11.09
CA LYS A 33 -2.73 -11.68 -12.17
C LYS A 33 -2.20 -10.28 -11.81
N ASP A 34 -3.07 -9.43 -11.27
CA ASP A 34 -2.68 -8.06 -10.89
C ASP A 34 -1.69 -8.05 -9.73
N TYR A 35 -1.86 -8.97 -8.77
CA TYR A 35 -0.94 -9.10 -7.66
C TYR A 35 0.43 -9.65 -8.10
N GLU A 36 0.45 -10.60 -9.01
CA GLU A 36 1.69 -11.13 -9.59
C GLU A 36 2.46 -10.05 -10.34
N GLN A 37 1.75 -9.25 -11.15
CA GLN A 37 2.35 -8.11 -11.82
C GLN A 37 2.91 -7.09 -10.82
N PHE A 38 2.18 -6.81 -9.74
CA PHE A 38 2.65 -5.93 -8.66
C PHE A 38 3.93 -6.45 -8.00
N MET A 39 3.98 -7.74 -7.65
CA MET A 39 5.19 -8.36 -7.09
C MET A 39 6.41 -8.17 -8.02
N ARG A 40 6.22 -8.43 -9.33
CA ARG A 40 7.28 -8.28 -10.33
C ARG A 40 7.73 -6.84 -10.49
N THR A 41 6.79 -5.91 -10.57
CA THR A 41 7.08 -4.49 -10.78
C THR A 41 7.78 -3.86 -9.58
N VAL A 42 7.41 -4.25 -8.36
CA VAL A 42 8.04 -3.75 -7.12
C VAL A 42 9.33 -4.50 -6.79
N GLY A 43 9.46 -5.76 -7.20
CA GLY A 43 10.65 -6.58 -7.00
C GLY A 43 10.70 -7.35 -5.68
N PHE A 44 9.57 -7.85 -5.18
CA PHE A 44 9.51 -8.72 -3.99
C PHE A 44 8.87 -10.07 -4.30
N GLN A 45 9.09 -11.02 -3.41
CA GLN A 45 8.43 -12.33 -3.45
C GLN A 45 7.42 -12.47 -2.31
N THR A 46 6.35 -13.23 -2.54
CA THR A 46 5.36 -13.50 -1.50
C THR A 46 5.45 -14.93 -0.99
N LYS A 47 5.49 -15.06 0.33
CA LYS A 47 5.32 -16.33 1.04
C LYS A 47 3.91 -16.39 1.62
N LEU A 48 3.17 -17.45 1.31
CA LEU A 48 1.84 -17.66 1.86
C LEU A 48 1.93 -18.33 3.22
N CYS A 49 1.11 -17.87 4.15
CA CYS A 49 0.91 -18.59 5.42
C CYS A 49 0.41 -20.01 5.14
N LYS A 50 0.87 -20.98 5.94
CA LYS A 50 0.34 -22.34 5.88
C LYS A 50 -1.16 -22.30 6.22
N PRO A 51 -2.01 -22.98 5.42
CA PRO A 51 -3.43 -23.07 5.73
C PRO A 51 -3.65 -23.66 7.14
N ARG A 52 -4.58 -23.09 7.90
CA ARG A 52 -4.93 -23.54 9.27
C ARG A 52 -3.80 -23.48 10.31
N HIS A 53 -2.73 -22.71 10.07
CA HIS A 53 -1.67 -22.45 11.04
C HIS A 53 -1.71 -20.99 11.53
N PRO A 54 -2.46 -20.68 12.60
CA PRO A 54 -2.63 -19.32 13.10
C PRO A 54 -1.33 -18.67 13.60
N PHE A 55 -0.34 -19.48 14.01
CA PHE A 55 0.91 -18.99 14.59
C PHE A 55 1.80 -18.19 13.62
N THR A 56 1.63 -18.36 12.31
CA THR A 56 2.40 -17.63 11.31
C THR A 56 2.10 -16.13 11.28
N LYS A 57 0.95 -15.71 11.78
CA LYS A 57 0.50 -14.31 11.81
C LYS A 57 0.56 -13.66 13.21
N GLY A 58 1.01 -14.38 14.23
CA GLY A 58 0.97 -13.94 15.63
C GLY A 58 1.75 -12.64 15.92
N LYS A 59 2.74 -12.27 15.10
CA LYS A 59 3.44 -10.97 15.26
C LYS A 59 2.54 -9.80 14.88
N VAL A 60 1.79 -9.91 13.78
CA VAL A 60 0.86 -8.87 13.32
C VAL A 60 -0.30 -8.73 14.29
N GLU A 61 -0.86 -9.82 14.78
CA GLU A 61 -1.95 -9.82 15.76
C GLU A 61 -1.51 -9.16 17.08
N ARG A 62 -0.29 -9.46 17.55
CA ARG A 62 0.29 -8.79 18.72
C ARG A 62 0.50 -7.30 18.49
N LEU A 63 0.97 -6.90 17.29
CA LEU A 63 1.13 -5.50 16.94
C LEU A 63 -0.21 -4.76 16.92
N VAL A 64 -1.25 -5.36 16.31
CA VAL A 64 -2.60 -4.78 16.31
C VAL A 64 -3.13 -4.60 17.72
N ARG A 65 -2.96 -5.60 18.60
CA ARG A 65 -3.33 -5.50 20.01
C ARG A 65 -2.52 -4.39 20.70
N PHE A 66 -1.21 -4.35 20.50
CA PHE A 66 -0.35 -3.32 21.07
C PHE A 66 -0.80 -1.90 20.69
N VAL A 67 -1.14 -1.65 19.44
CA VAL A 67 -1.69 -0.36 18.99
C VAL A 67 -3.04 -0.06 19.65
N LYS A 68 -3.94 -1.04 19.73
CA LYS A 68 -5.23 -0.85 20.37
C LYS A 68 -5.10 -0.51 21.87
N ASP A 69 -4.25 -1.24 22.57
CA ASP A 69 -4.14 -1.13 24.03
C ASP A 69 -3.27 0.08 24.45
N ASN A 70 -2.31 0.53 23.63
CA ASN A 70 -1.37 1.59 24.01
C ASN A 70 -1.58 2.91 23.28
N PHE A 71 -2.20 2.89 22.10
CA PHE A 71 -2.48 4.11 21.35
C PHE A 71 -3.95 4.51 21.41
N LEU A 72 -4.88 3.57 21.14
CA LEU A 72 -6.31 3.91 21.04
C LEU A 72 -7.01 3.91 22.40
N ALA A 73 -6.59 3.07 23.34
CA ALA A 73 -7.25 2.96 24.64
C ALA A 73 -7.18 4.27 25.44
N GLY A 74 -8.34 4.77 25.86
CA GLY A 74 -8.46 5.98 26.66
C GLY A 74 -8.22 7.30 25.92
N ARG A 75 -7.98 7.29 24.61
CA ARG A 75 -7.84 8.51 23.81
C ARG A 75 -9.13 8.84 23.07
N SER A 76 -9.40 10.12 22.93
CA SER A 76 -10.46 10.65 22.08
C SER A 76 -9.85 11.60 21.04
N PHE A 77 -10.44 11.62 19.84
CA PHE A 77 -9.94 12.40 18.71
C PHE A 77 -11.06 13.27 18.17
N TRP A 78 -10.74 14.52 17.86
CA TRP A 78 -11.70 15.49 17.31
C TRP A 78 -12.14 15.13 15.88
N ASN A 79 -11.22 14.61 15.08
CA ASN A 79 -11.44 14.22 13.68
C ASN A 79 -10.33 13.29 13.20
N VAL A 80 -10.43 12.84 11.94
CA VAL A 80 -9.45 11.94 11.31
C VAL A 80 -8.06 12.58 11.17
N THR A 81 -7.98 13.89 11.00
CA THR A 81 -6.70 14.59 10.90
C THR A 81 -5.97 14.56 12.25
N ASP A 82 -6.67 14.84 13.33
CA ASP A 82 -6.15 14.78 14.69
C ASP A 82 -5.71 13.36 15.05
N LEU A 83 -6.52 12.35 14.72
CA LEU A 83 -6.14 10.93 14.86
C LEU A 83 -4.83 10.62 14.12
N ASN A 84 -4.69 11.06 12.88
CA ASN A 84 -3.51 10.77 12.06
C ASN A 84 -2.25 11.47 12.60
N LEU A 85 -2.35 12.72 13.02
CA LEU A 85 -1.22 13.45 13.62
C LEU A 85 -0.79 12.78 14.93
N SER A 86 -1.72 12.52 15.83
CA SER A 86 -1.45 11.81 17.07
C SER A 86 -0.83 10.42 16.85
N ALA A 87 -1.26 9.71 15.79
CA ALA A 87 -0.70 8.41 15.44
C ALA A 87 0.75 8.53 14.94
N LEU A 88 1.06 9.56 14.17
CA LEU A 88 2.44 9.80 13.70
C LEU A 88 3.36 10.12 14.87
N ASP A 89 2.97 11.04 15.74
CA ASP A 89 3.74 11.41 16.93
C ASP A 89 3.99 10.20 17.84
N TRP A 90 2.95 9.40 18.06
CA TRP A 90 3.08 8.17 18.83
C TRP A 90 3.98 7.13 18.17
N CYS A 91 3.92 6.97 16.85
CA CYS A 91 4.83 6.08 16.12
C CYS A 91 6.29 6.54 16.27
N ASP A 92 6.56 7.84 16.18
CA ASP A 92 7.91 8.38 16.34
C ASP A 92 8.43 8.18 17.77
N GLU A 93 7.60 8.38 18.79
CA GLU A 93 7.91 8.05 20.18
C GLU A 93 8.24 6.56 20.34
N GLN A 94 7.42 5.65 19.78
CA GLN A 94 7.67 4.22 19.87
C GLN A 94 8.94 3.80 19.12
N ASN A 95 9.26 4.43 18.00
CA ASN A 95 10.47 4.13 17.23
C ASN A 95 11.76 4.51 17.99
N THR A 96 11.74 5.57 18.78
CA THR A 96 12.90 6.02 19.60
C THR A 96 12.99 5.31 20.95
N THR A 97 11.91 4.66 21.39
CA THR A 97 11.87 3.95 22.67
C THR A 97 12.70 2.66 22.61
N PHE A 98 13.44 2.37 23.68
CA PHE A 98 14.22 1.14 23.81
C PHE A 98 13.34 -0.11 23.77
N HIS A 99 13.61 -1.00 22.81
CA HIS A 99 12.88 -2.23 22.63
C HIS A 99 13.63 -3.41 23.27
N ARG A 100 13.10 -3.95 24.37
CA ARG A 100 13.75 -5.03 25.15
C ARG A 100 14.13 -6.25 24.30
N GLY A 101 13.29 -6.66 23.35
CA GLY A 101 13.52 -7.82 22.50
C GLY A 101 14.58 -7.59 21.43
N LEU A 102 14.89 -6.34 21.07
CA LEU A 102 15.92 -5.96 20.11
C LEU A 102 17.21 -5.49 20.79
N GLY A 103 17.14 -5.10 22.05
CA GLY A 103 18.25 -4.52 22.80
C GLY A 103 18.65 -3.10 22.37
N ILE A 104 17.92 -2.49 21.45
CA ILE A 104 18.12 -1.16 20.89
C ILE A 104 16.78 -0.53 20.51
N PRO A 105 16.69 0.82 20.32
CA PRO A 105 15.53 1.45 19.68
C PRO A 105 15.27 0.93 18.27
N GLN A 106 14.01 1.01 17.82
CA GLN A 106 13.61 0.45 16.54
C GLN A 106 14.18 1.23 15.33
N ASP A 107 14.34 2.54 15.44
CA ASP A 107 14.95 3.39 14.42
C ASP A 107 16.41 2.94 14.14
N ILE A 108 17.20 2.73 15.19
CA ILE A 108 18.58 2.23 15.09
C ILE A 108 18.60 0.81 14.49
N HIS A 109 17.65 -0.05 14.88
CA HIS A 109 17.53 -1.38 14.29
C HIS A 109 17.23 -1.31 12.79
N ARG A 110 16.31 -0.43 12.39
CA ARG A 110 15.96 -0.20 10.98
C ARG A 110 17.16 0.29 10.16
N GLU A 111 17.94 1.23 10.69
CA GLU A 111 19.15 1.71 10.03
C GLU A 111 20.17 0.59 9.82
N ARG A 112 20.39 -0.25 10.83
CA ARG A 112 21.29 -1.42 10.74
C ARG A 112 20.77 -2.48 9.76
N CYS A 113 19.46 -2.65 9.63
CA CYS A 113 18.83 -3.57 8.68
C CYS A 113 18.71 -2.99 7.26
N GLY A 114 19.08 -1.75 7.04
CA GLY A 114 18.95 -1.05 5.74
C GLY A 114 19.67 -1.75 4.57
N SER A 115 20.65 -2.62 4.84
CA SER A 115 21.31 -3.45 3.82
C SER A 115 20.46 -4.65 3.33
N VAL A 116 19.38 -4.98 4.04
CA VAL A 116 18.53 -6.14 3.73
C VAL A 116 17.31 -5.76 2.88
N VAL A 117 17.00 -4.47 2.79
CA VAL A 117 15.90 -3.95 1.99
C VAL A 117 16.44 -3.10 0.85
N THR A 118 15.85 -3.23 -0.32
CA THR A 118 16.17 -2.39 -1.48
C THR A 118 15.31 -1.12 -1.47
N LYS A 119 15.83 -0.02 -2.02
CA LYS A 119 15.00 1.16 -2.25
C LYS A 119 13.96 0.85 -3.31
N LEU A 120 12.75 1.37 -3.13
CA LEU A 120 11.73 1.30 -4.17
C LEU A 120 12.24 2.03 -5.41
N ASN A 121 12.26 1.34 -6.54
CA ASN A 121 12.56 1.96 -7.82
C ASN A 121 11.26 2.60 -8.34
N ASP A 122 11.24 3.92 -8.45
CA ASP A 122 10.14 4.68 -9.06
C ASP A 122 10.23 4.57 -10.61
N SER A 123 10.09 3.34 -11.13
CA SER A 123 10.11 3.09 -12.58
C SER A 123 8.81 3.58 -13.24
N PRO A 124 8.86 3.92 -14.56
CA PRO A 124 7.66 4.25 -15.32
C PRO A 124 6.59 3.16 -15.24
N GLU A 125 6.98 1.88 -15.23
CA GLU A 125 6.07 0.74 -15.12
C GLU A 125 5.34 0.74 -13.77
N LEU A 126 6.04 1.05 -12.67
CA LEU A 126 5.42 1.16 -11.36
C LEU A 126 4.42 2.33 -11.32
N LEU A 127 4.78 3.47 -11.90
CA LEU A 127 3.87 4.62 -11.98
C LEU A 127 2.62 4.27 -12.79
N LEU A 128 2.76 3.62 -13.94
CA LEU A 128 1.64 3.16 -14.75
C LEU A 128 0.75 2.16 -14.00
N TYR A 129 1.35 1.25 -13.23
CA TYR A 129 0.62 0.31 -12.39
C TYR A 129 -0.19 1.03 -11.29
N LEU A 130 0.41 2.03 -10.64
CA LEU A 130 -0.25 2.81 -9.57
C LEU A 130 -1.32 3.80 -10.09
N CYS A 131 -1.37 4.05 -11.40
CA CYS A 131 -2.31 4.94 -12.05
C CYS A 131 -3.33 4.13 -12.86
N PRO A 132 -4.39 3.59 -12.23
CA PRO A 132 -5.37 2.76 -12.91
C PRO A 132 -6.03 3.49 -14.07
N GLU A 133 -6.21 2.75 -15.14
CA GLU A 133 -6.90 3.23 -16.32
C GLU A 133 -8.41 3.32 -16.07
N ARG A 134 -9.02 4.41 -16.50
CA ARG A 134 -10.45 4.67 -16.38
C ARG A 134 -10.99 5.24 -17.68
N ARG A 135 -12.20 4.84 -18.05
CA ARG A 135 -12.89 5.42 -19.18
C ARG A 135 -13.51 6.77 -18.78
N ILE A 136 -13.34 7.77 -19.61
CA ILE A 136 -14.03 9.04 -19.49
C ILE A 136 -15.41 8.86 -20.12
N SER A 137 -16.47 9.14 -19.40
CA SER A 137 -17.82 9.12 -19.94
C SER A 137 -18.01 10.21 -21.00
N PHE A 138 -19.01 10.08 -21.86
CA PHE A 138 -19.26 11.04 -22.93
C PHE A 138 -19.61 12.44 -22.39
N ASP A 139 -20.12 12.52 -21.17
CA ASP A 139 -20.42 13.76 -20.46
C ASP A 139 -19.20 14.35 -19.71
N GLY A 140 -17.99 13.82 -19.95
CA GLY A 140 -16.75 14.38 -19.45
C GLY A 140 -16.43 14.04 -18.01
N PHE A 141 -16.79 12.85 -17.50
CA PHE A 141 -16.48 12.45 -16.15
C PHE A 141 -15.71 11.13 -16.07
N VAL A 142 -14.85 11.03 -15.07
CA VAL A 142 -14.17 9.79 -14.66
C VAL A 142 -14.75 9.33 -13.33
N ASN A 143 -15.08 8.04 -13.24
CA ASN A 143 -15.50 7.42 -11.99
C ASN A 143 -14.26 6.86 -11.25
N TYR A 144 -14.07 7.29 -10.01
CA TYR A 144 -13.00 6.81 -9.15
C TYR A 144 -13.49 6.72 -7.70
N GLU A 145 -13.31 5.57 -7.06
CA GLU A 145 -13.75 5.29 -5.68
C GLU A 145 -15.21 5.71 -5.39
N GLY A 146 -16.12 5.41 -6.32
CA GLY A 146 -17.54 5.71 -6.19
C GLY A 146 -17.94 7.19 -6.39
N ARG A 147 -17.01 8.05 -6.79
CA ARG A 147 -17.24 9.47 -7.07
C ARG A 147 -16.97 9.80 -8.54
N ARG A 148 -17.59 10.86 -9.02
CA ARG A 148 -17.42 11.39 -10.38
C ARG A 148 -16.57 12.63 -10.36
N PHE A 149 -15.55 12.66 -11.22
CA PHE A 149 -14.61 13.77 -11.35
C PHE A 149 -14.60 14.29 -12.77
N GLY A 150 -14.82 15.58 -12.93
CA GLY A 150 -14.90 16.24 -14.23
C GLY A 150 -13.55 16.33 -14.93
N VAL A 151 -13.55 16.14 -16.24
CA VAL A 151 -12.41 16.41 -17.13
C VAL A 151 -12.88 17.22 -18.32
N PRO A 152 -11.99 17.91 -19.06
CA PRO A 152 -12.42 18.68 -20.24
C PRO A 152 -13.18 17.80 -21.23
N TYR A 153 -14.31 18.30 -21.72
CA TYR A 153 -15.26 17.59 -22.59
C TYR A 153 -14.61 16.99 -23.85
N ALA A 154 -13.57 17.62 -24.37
CA ALA A 154 -12.81 17.13 -25.53
C ALA A 154 -12.19 15.73 -25.36
N TYR A 155 -12.15 15.22 -24.13
CA TYR A 155 -11.65 13.87 -23.78
C TYR A 155 -12.77 12.85 -23.56
N GLY A 156 -14.03 13.24 -23.71
CA GLY A 156 -15.18 12.34 -23.58
C GLY A 156 -15.05 11.09 -24.47
N GLY A 157 -15.36 9.93 -23.93
CA GLY A 157 -15.23 8.63 -24.60
C GLY A 157 -13.82 8.05 -24.68
N LYS A 158 -12.78 8.83 -24.32
CA LYS A 158 -11.37 8.36 -24.28
C LYS A 158 -11.04 7.71 -22.94
N THR A 159 -9.84 7.16 -22.84
CA THR A 159 -9.28 6.60 -21.62
C THR A 159 -8.39 7.62 -20.92
N ALA A 160 -8.41 7.62 -19.61
CA ALA A 160 -7.55 8.41 -18.75
C ALA A 160 -6.86 7.53 -17.69
N ARG A 161 -5.78 8.01 -17.12
CA ARG A 161 -5.14 7.42 -15.94
C ARG A 161 -5.33 8.30 -14.74
N VAL A 162 -5.60 7.67 -13.60
CA VAL A 162 -5.95 8.39 -12.38
C VAL A 162 -4.88 8.12 -11.33
N MET A 163 -4.32 9.17 -10.76
CA MET A 163 -3.33 9.10 -9.69
C MET A 163 -3.83 9.85 -8.47
N ARG A 164 -3.90 9.17 -7.33
CA ARG A 164 -4.18 9.82 -6.05
C ARG A 164 -2.88 10.11 -5.31
N ASN A 165 -2.71 11.34 -4.88
CA ASN A 165 -1.60 11.74 -4.02
C ASN A 165 -2.15 12.56 -2.84
N GLY A 166 -2.19 11.96 -1.67
CA GLY A 166 -2.83 12.54 -0.49
C GLY A 166 -4.33 12.80 -0.70
N SER A 167 -4.72 14.05 -0.56
CA SER A 167 -6.10 14.52 -0.78
C SER A 167 -6.41 14.88 -2.23
N CYS A 168 -5.41 14.98 -3.10
CA CYS A 168 -5.58 15.39 -4.49
C CYS A 168 -5.71 14.19 -5.42
N LEU A 169 -6.58 14.32 -6.42
CA LEU A 169 -6.75 13.38 -7.50
C LEU A 169 -6.29 14.02 -8.81
N TYR A 170 -5.29 13.42 -9.44
CA TYR A 170 -4.76 13.85 -10.72
C TYR A 170 -5.28 12.93 -11.82
N ILE A 171 -5.81 13.50 -12.88
CA ILE A 171 -6.33 12.75 -14.03
C ILE A 171 -5.46 13.11 -15.24
N TYR A 172 -4.79 12.10 -15.80
CA TYR A 172 -3.89 12.23 -16.92
C TYR A 172 -4.48 11.61 -18.19
N SER A 173 -3.96 12.00 -19.35
CA SER A 173 -4.17 11.26 -20.60
C SER A 173 -3.71 9.80 -20.46
N ALA A 174 -4.20 8.90 -21.32
CA ALA A 174 -3.89 7.47 -21.25
C ALA A 174 -2.37 7.16 -21.29
N ASP A 175 -1.61 7.97 -21.99
CA ASP A 175 -0.15 7.92 -22.10
C ASP A 175 0.60 8.64 -20.96
N MET A 176 -0.11 9.20 -19.99
CA MET A 176 0.44 10.01 -18.88
C MET A 176 1.16 11.30 -19.32
N ALA A 177 1.14 11.65 -20.59
CA ALA A 177 1.86 12.80 -21.11
C ALA A 177 1.22 14.15 -20.75
N ARG A 178 -0.09 14.16 -20.49
CA ARG A 178 -0.85 15.39 -20.22
C ARG A 178 -1.73 15.27 -18.99
N LEU A 179 -1.62 16.23 -18.08
CA LEU A 179 -2.56 16.42 -16.98
C LEU A 179 -3.85 17.04 -17.52
N LEU A 180 -4.98 16.35 -17.33
CA LEU A 180 -6.30 16.77 -17.80
C LEU A 180 -7.07 17.54 -16.75
N ALA A 181 -7.00 17.10 -15.49
CA ALA A 181 -7.68 17.73 -14.36
C ALA A 181 -7.00 17.39 -13.03
N THR A 182 -7.22 18.26 -12.04
CA THR A 182 -6.87 18.05 -10.63
C THR A 182 -8.07 18.33 -9.76
N HIS A 183 -8.36 17.46 -8.80
CA HIS A 183 -9.47 17.58 -7.84
C HIS A 183 -9.01 17.35 -6.41
#